data_039bdda17b2051429dc397a367334c1b
#
_entry.id   039bdda17b2051429dc397a367334c1b
#
_cell.length_a   1.000
_cell.length_b   1.000
_cell.length_c   1.000
_cell.angle_alpha   90.00
_cell.angle_beta   90.00
_cell.angle_gamma   90.00
#
_symmetry.space_group_name_H-M   'P 1'
#
loop_
_entity.id
_entity.type
_entity.pdbx_description
1 polymer ?
#
loop_
_entity_poly.entity_id
_entity_poly.type
_entity_poly.pdbx_seq_one_letter_code
_entity_poly.pdbx_strand_id
1 'polypeptide(L)'
;MSHQNVFDQFKDRAENADPLGGTLKFMVDKNVIFIDGNGDQNIVSMDDLEADCTITVSVEVLEKLRDGELNPMMAVMGGKIKIDGDMGLAMKVQSLMG
;
A
#
# COMPACT_ATOMS: atom_id res chain seq x y z
N MET A 1 14.09 5.19 8.14
CA MET A 1 12.91 4.38 8.54
C MET A 1 13.15 2.92 8.20
N SER A 2 12.80 2.02 9.10
CA SER A 2 12.92 0.60 8.84
C SER A 2 11.67 0.06 8.15
N HIS A 3 11.81 -1.07 7.47
CA HIS A 3 10.66 -1.73 6.83
C HIS A 3 9.62 -2.17 7.85
N GLN A 4 10.05 -2.50 9.07
CA GLN A 4 9.15 -2.88 10.13
C GLN A 4 8.24 -1.71 10.54
N ASN A 5 8.79 -0.49 10.58
CA ASN A 5 7.99 0.70 10.88
C ASN A 5 6.96 0.96 9.79
N VAL A 6 7.33 0.77 8.53
CA VAL A 6 6.40 0.92 7.41
C VAL A 6 5.27 -0.10 7.53
N PHE A 7 5.61 -1.35 7.81
CA PHE A 7 4.62 -2.42 7.98
C PHE A 7 3.65 -2.08 9.11
N ASP A 8 4.18 -1.66 10.26
CA ASP A 8 3.35 -1.33 11.42
C ASP A 8 2.39 -0.18 11.13
N GLN A 9 2.84 0.84 10.40
CA GLN A 9 2.01 1.96 10.01
C GLN A 9 0.89 1.54 9.07
N PHE A 10 1.20 0.71 8.07
CA PHE A 10 0.19 0.19 7.16
C PHE A 10 -0.82 -0.68 7.87
N LYS A 11 -0.34 -1.54 8.77
CA LYS A 11 -1.20 -2.43 9.53
C LYS A 11 -2.19 -1.63 10.37
N ASP A 12 -1.70 -0.64 11.10
CA ASP A 12 -2.54 0.19 11.95
C ASP A 12 -3.61 0.93 11.15
N ARG A 13 -3.21 1.56 10.05
CA ARG A 13 -4.14 2.31 9.21
C ARG A 13 -5.15 1.40 8.51
N ALA A 14 -4.69 0.26 7.99
CA ALA A 14 -5.57 -0.66 7.27
C ALA A 14 -6.59 -1.30 8.21
N GLU A 15 -6.17 -1.70 9.41
CA GLU A 15 -7.07 -2.33 10.37
C GLU A 15 -8.14 -1.38 10.89
N ASN A 16 -7.86 -0.08 10.89
CA ASN A 16 -8.79 0.95 11.34
C ASN A 16 -9.65 1.53 10.21
N ALA A 17 -9.42 1.10 8.98
CA ALA A 17 -10.18 1.56 7.82
C ALA A 17 -11.24 0.55 7.42
N ASP A 18 -12.16 0.97 6.57
CA ASP A 18 -13.16 0.07 6.01
C ASP A 18 -12.50 -1.00 5.15
N PRO A 19 -13.06 -2.22 5.08
CA PRO A 19 -12.51 -3.28 4.23
C PRO A 19 -12.38 -2.82 2.77
N LEU A 20 -11.27 -3.20 2.14
CA LEU A 20 -11.01 -2.80 0.76
C LEU A 20 -11.94 -3.47 -0.26
N GLY A 21 -12.49 -4.64 0.10
CA GLY A 21 -13.31 -5.42 -0.80
C GLY A 21 -12.50 -6.22 -1.82
N GLY A 22 -11.22 -6.41 -1.56
CA GLY A 22 -10.32 -7.17 -2.40
C GLY A 22 -8.97 -7.32 -1.74
N THR A 23 -8.01 -7.90 -2.46
CA THR A 23 -6.66 -8.08 -1.95
C THR A 23 -5.69 -7.10 -2.59
N LEU A 24 -4.78 -6.58 -1.80
CA LEU A 24 -3.78 -5.63 -2.25
C LEU A 24 -2.41 -5.99 -1.69
N LYS A 25 -1.40 -5.89 -2.53
CA LYS A 25 -0.03 -6.20 -2.13
C LYS A 25 0.85 -5.00 -2.39
N PHE A 26 1.59 -4.59 -1.38
CA PHE A 26 2.65 -3.59 -1.50
C PHE A 26 4.00 -4.29 -1.58
N MET A 27 4.75 -3.99 -2.61
CA MET A 27 6.15 -4.38 -2.71
C MET A 27 6.99 -3.17 -2.35
N VAL A 28 7.44 -3.10 -1.09
CA VAL A 28 8.23 -1.98 -0.59
C VAL A 28 9.69 -2.40 -0.57
N ASP A 29 10.44 -1.96 -1.56
CA ASP A 29 11.79 -2.45 -1.87
C ASP A 29 11.73 -3.97 -2.09
N LYS A 30 12.26 -4.77 -1.16
CA LYS A 30 12.21 -6.23 -1.25
C LYS A 30 11.23 -6.86 -0.26
N ASN A 31 10.43 -6.04 0.40
CA ASN A 31 9.51 -6.50 1.44
C ASN A 31 8.09 -6.47 0.93
N VAL A 32 7.28 -7.42 1.41
CA VAL A 32 5.89 -7.56 1.01
C VAL A 32 4.99 -7.15 2.17
N ILE A 33 3.99 -6.34 1.85
CA ILE A 33 2.88 -6.03 2.76
C ILE A 33 1.61 -6.43 2.03
N PHE A 34 0.93 -7.44 2.56
CA PHE A 34 -0.27 -7.99 1.94
C PHE A 34 -1.50 -7.61 2.76
N ILE A 35 -2.51 -7.06 2.11
CA ILE A 35 -3.76 -6.65 2.76
C ILE A 35 -4.90 -7.46 2.15
N ASP A 36 -5.57 -8.26 2.99
CA ASP A 36 -6.76 -9.00 2.61
C ASP A 36 -7.98 -8.26 3.15
N GLY A 37 -8.70 -7.60 2.27
CA GLY A 37 -9.89 -6.83 2.62
C GLY A 37 -11.20 -7.47 2.18
N ASN A 38 -11.23 -8.78 1.98
CA ASN A 38 -12.43 -9.50 1.55
C ASN A 38 -13.39 -9.81 2.71
N GLY A 39 -12.93 -9.74 3.96
CA GLY A 39 -13.75 -10.00 5.13
C GLY A 39 -14.30 -8.73 5.74
N ASP A 40 -14.67 -8.81 7.02
CA ASP A 40 -15.22 -7.68 7.76
C ASP A 40 -14.16 -6.65 8.13
N GLN A 41 -12.90 -7.04 8.10
CA GLN A 41 -11.77 -6.18 8.42
C GLN A 41 -10.63 -6.45 7.43
N ASN A 42 -9.77 -5.45 7.27
CA ASN A 42 -8.54 -5.64 6.53
C ASN A 42 -7.54 -6.40 7.39
N ILE A 43 -7.01 -7.49 6.87
CA ILE A 43 -6.00 -8.30 7.55
C ILE A 43 -4.66 -8.05 6.85
N VAL A 44 -3.68 -7.59 7.61
CA VAL A 44 -2.36 -7.23 7.09
C VAL A 44 -1.34 -8.29 7.48
N SER A 45 -0.57 -8.75 6.51
CA SER A 45 0.47 -9.75 6.73
C SER A 45 1.68 -9.45 5.84
N MET A 46 2.70 -10.28 5.95
CA MET A 46 3.88 -10.22 5.09
C MET A 46 3.92 -11.37 4.09
N ASP A 47 2.80 -12.05 3.90
CA ASP A 47 2.71 -13.18 2.99
C ASP A 47 2.78 -12.71 1.54
N ASP A 48 3.63 -13.34 0.73
CA ASP A 48 3.75 -13.03 -0.69
C ASP A 48 2.74 -13.87 -1.48
N LEU A 49 1.51 -13.41 -1.48
CA LEU A 49 0.40 -14.09 -2.15
C LEU A 49 -0.03 -13.28 -3.38
N GLU A 50 -0.79 -13.93 -4.25
CA GLU A 50 -1.40 -13.24 -5.39
C GLU A 50 -2.44 -12.25 -4.88
N ALA A 51 -2.45 -11.04 -5.47
CA ALA A 51 -3.37 -9.99 -5.08
C ALA A 51 -4.07 -9.41 -6.30
N ASP A 52 -5.26 -8.85 -6.07
CA ASP A 52 -6.02 -8.17 -7.13
C ASP A 52 -5.32 -6.91 -7.61
N CYS A 53 -4.53 -6.30 -6.75
CA CYS A 53 -3.72 -5.14 -7.08
C CYS A 53 -2.35 -5.25 -6.40
N THR A 54 -1.30 -4.95 -7.14
CA THR A 54 0.06 -4.92 -6.62
C THR A 54 0.64 -3.53 -6.85
N ILE A 55 1.13 -2.92 -5.77
CA ILE A 55 1.76 -1.60 -5.83
C ILE A 55 3.23 -1.76 -5.46
N THR A 56 4.11 -1.37 -6.36
CA THR A 56 5.56 -1.42 -6.14
C THR A 56 6.07 -0.02 -5.88
N VAL A 57 6.73 0.17 -4.74
CA VAL A 57 7.21 1.48 -4.32
C VAL A 57 8.42 1.29 -3.39
N SER A 58 9.31 2.29 -3.33
CA SER A 58 10.43 2.26 -2.39
C SER A 58 10.05 2.91 -1.07
N VAL A 59 10.80 2.58 -0.01
CA VAL A 59 10.64 3.22 1.30
C VAL A 59 10.87 4.73 1.17
N GLU A 60 11.86 5.12 0.39
CA GLU A 60 12.18 6.54 0.18
C GLU A 60 10.98 7.30 -0.39
N VAL A 61 10.30 6.71 -1.38
CA VAL A 61 9.11 7.32 -1.98
C VAL A 61 7.97 7.39 -0.98
N LEU A 62 7.77 6.33 -0.20
CA LEU A 62 6.74 6.33 0.84
C LEU A 62 6.96 7.43 1.86
N GLU A 63 8.20 7.64 2.27
CA GLU A 63 8.54 8.70 3.21
C GLU A 63 8.24 10.08 2.64
N LYS A 64 8.55 10.30 1.38
CA LYS A 64 8.26 11.58 0.71
C LYS A 64 6.76 11.82 0.58
N LEU A 65 5.99 10.77 0.30
CA LEU A 65 4.54 10.87 0.24
C LEU A 65 3.96 11.22 1.60
N ARG A 66 4.46 10.56 2.66
CA ARG A 66 4.02 10.82 4.03
C ARG A 66 4.31 12.25 4.45
N ASP A 67 5.48 12.77 4.09
CA ASP A 67 5.93 14.12 4.48
C ASP A 67 5.35 15.22 3.58
N GLY A 68 4.60 14.85 2.56
CA GLY A 68 4.02 15.82 1.63
C GLY A 68 5.01 16.37 0.61
N GLU A 69 6.19 15.79 0.52
CA GLU A 69 7.23 16.23 -0.41
C GLU A 69 6.99 15.76 -1.84
N LEU A 70 6.14 14.74 -2.00
CA LEU A 70 5.87 14.15 -3.31
C LEU A 70 4.36 13.91 -3.45
N ASN A 71 3.81 14.40 -4.55
CA ASN A 71 2.40 14.19 -4.87
C ASN A 71 2.21 12.75 -5.39
N PRO A 72 1.22 11.98 -4.86
CA PRO A 72 0.99 10.61 -5.30
C PRO A 72 0.75 10.48 -6.81
N MET A 73 -0.02 11.38 -7.40
CA MET A 73 -0.29 11.36 -8.84
C MET A 73 1.00 11.53 -9.64
N MET A 74 1.85 12.47 -9.22
CA MET A 74 3.13 12.72 -9.88
C MET A 74 4.06 11.52 -9.72
N ALA A 75 4.02 10.85 -8.58
CA ALA A 75 4.83 9.67 -8.34
C ALA A 75 4.44 8.54 -9.29
N VAL A 76 3.15 8.33 -9.50
CA VAL A 76 2.66 7.31 -10.44
C VAL A 76 3.06 7.66 -11.86
N MET A 77 2.84 8.91 -12.28
CA MET A 77 3.16 9.37 -13.64
C MET A 77 4.67 9.29 -13.91
N GLY A 78 5.48 9.57 -12.89
CA GLY A 78 6.93 9.51 -13.01
C GLY A 78 7.53 8.11 -12.89
N GLY A 79 6.71 7.08 -12.70
CA GLY A 79 7.18 5.71 -12.57
C GLY A 79 7.80 5.38 -11.22
N LYS A 80 7.65 6.25 -10.23
CA LYS A 80 8.15 6.00 -8.87
C LYS A 80 7.24 5.06 -8.09
N ILE A 81 5.98 5.01 -8.47
CA ILE A 81 5.00 4.06 -7.96
C ILE A 81 4.47 3.28 -9.15
N LYS A 82 4.56 1.96 -9.10
CA LYS A 82 4.03 1.09 -10.14
C LYS A 82 2.79 0.40 -9.62
N ILE A 83 1.70 0.49 -10.36
CA ILE A 83 0.43 -0.12 -9.99
C ILE A 83 0.07 -1.15 -11.05
N ASP A 84 -0.17 -2.38 -10.60
CA ASP A 84 -0.52 -3.49 -11.48
C ASP A 84 -1.78 -4.16 -10.93
N GLY A 85 -2.82 -4.20 -11.75
CA GLY A 85 -4.09 -4.80 -11.38
C GLY A 85 -5.22 -3.79 -11.20
N ASP A 86 -6.04 -3.99 -10.17
CA ASP A 86 -7.26 -3.20 -9.96
C ASP A 86 -6.95 -1.79 -9.48
N MET A 87 -7.17 -0.82 -10.35
CA MET A 87 -6.94 0.59 -10.03
C MET A 87 -7.88 1.11 -8.95
N GLY A 88 -9.08 0.55 -8.84
CA GLY A 88 -10.02 0.93 -7.79
C GLY A 88 -9.48 0.65 -6.41
N LEU A 89 -8.81 -0.49 -6.24
CA LEU A 89 -8.16 -0.84 -4.97
C LEU A 89 -6.99 0.09 -4.68
N ALA A 90 -6.21 0.43 -5.71
CA ALA A 90 -5.10 1.36 -5.55
C ALA A 90 -5.57 2.72 -5.05
N MET A 91 -6.69 3.20 -5.57
CA MET A 91 -7.26 4.48 -5.13
C MET A 91 -7.75 4.42 -3.69
N LYS A 92 -8.31 3.29 -3.27
CA LYS A 92 -8.74 3.12 -1.87
C LYS A 92 -7.56 3.17 -0.92
N VAL A 93 -6.43 2.57 -1.33
CA VAL A 93 -5.21 2.62 -0.53
C VAL A 93 -4.67 4.03 -0.37
N GLN A 94 -4.81 4.86 -1.40
CA GLN A 94 -4.41 6.25 -1.32
C GLN A 94 -5.13 6.95 -0.17
N SER A 95 -6.39 6.62 0.06
CA SER A 95 -7.16 7.16 1.19
C SER A 95 -6.61 6.68 2.53
N LEU A 96 -6.07 5.47 2.59
CA LEU A 96 -5.46 4.94 3.81
C LEU A 96 -4.18 5.69 4.18
N MET A 97 -3.42 6.11 3.18
CA MET A 97 -2.14 6.76 3.39
C MET A 97 -2.26 8.27 3.62
N GLY A 98 -3.29 8.83 3.15
CA GLY A 98 -3.48 10.25 3.15
C GLY A 98 -4.19 10.81 4.30
#